data_c669415c7246d32865284997d046b63d
#
_entry.id   c669415c7246d32865284997d046b63d
#
_cell.length_a   1.000
_cell.length_b   1.000
_cell.length_c   1.000
_cell.angle_alpha   90.00
_cell.angle_beta   90.00
_cell.angle_gamma   90.00
#
_symmetry.space_group_name_H-M   'P 1'
#
loop_
_entity.id
_entity.type
_entity.pdbx_description
1 polymer ?
#
loop_
_entity_poly.entity_id
_entity_poly.type
_entity_poly.pdbx_seq_one_letter_code
_entity_poly.pdbx_strand_id
1 'polypeptide(L)'
;MVRNAIRSTAVVLAVAVLLGGCGLRRKKYNNPITKDTQQPDKVLFDKAINDIEHSRFEIARLLLQNLINTYDTSEYLAKAKLAIADAWFREGGSHGLAQAEAEYKDFILFYPAMEEAAEAQEKVCDIHYKQMEKPDRDPMHALRAEQECKQLILQFPNSKFAPLAQQKLRDIQEVLADSEFRVGTLYQKKGSFPAAANRFQAMVDQFPIYSKADEALWQLAESYHRMGDRFENQQVTAYQRIVKDYPLSIHAEDARAQLEVMKRTVPEADAVAMARMKYEIENHTRPGIPSHFWGLFRSRPDMSQAAKSGTPPMEGYRPTIPASVPASAATPGALGTNEVSITNPGSDSEIDKGKEVRANPGGAEPAPATPAATENNTKTPDPNAAAKQASMTPAEQKREYQKALKQQQDAVKKAQSDRKKKEQQQALAVKEQKKKSKAKQEEQKQEEKQPQPPPAPTGGQAPTSPAKQ
;
A
#
# COMPACT_ATOMS: atom_id res chain seq x y z
N MET A 1 30.18 -16.43 -52.07
CA MET A 1 30.05 -14.98 -52.10
C MET A 1 28.60 -14.51 -52.35
N VAL A 2 27.83 -15.09 -53.29
CA VAL A 2 26.45 -14.69 -53.62
C VAL A 2 25.45 -14.74 -52.45
N ARG A 3 25.55 -15.77 -51.56
CA ARG A 3 24.64 -16.00 -50.43
C ARG A 3 24.78 -14.92 -49.30
N ASN A 4 25.97 -14.34 -49.16
CA ASN A 4 26.21 -13.27 -48.20
C ASN A 4 25.78 -11.92 -48.77
N ALA A 5 25.91 -11.70 -50.09
CA ALA A 5 25.38 -10.51 -50.74
C ALA A 5 23.84 -10.42 -50.67
N ILE A 6 23.14 -11.56 -50.85
CA ILE A 6 21.67 -11.64 -50.74
C ILE A 6 21.20 -11.33 -49.30
N ARG A 7 21.92 -11.83 -48.27
CA ARG A 7 21.63 -11.55 -46.87
C ARG A 7 21.84 -10.08 -46.51
N SER A 8 22.91 -9.48 -47.01
CA SER A 8 23.19 -8.03 -46.80
C SER A 8 22.17 -7.13 -47.48
N THR A 9 21.74 -7.47 -48.70
CA THR A 9 20.70 -6.72 -49.42
C THR A 9 19.33 -6.85 -48.72
N ALA A 10 18.97 -8.03 -48.20
CA ALA A 10 17.73 -8.21 -47.45
C ALA A 10 17.69 -7.42 -46.16
N VAL A 11 18.83 -7.35 -45.43
CA VAL A 11 18.93 -6.55 -44.21
C VAL A 11 18.84 -5.06 -44.50
N VAL A 12 19.50 -4.57 -45.56
CA VAL A 12 19.41 -3.14 -45.98
C VAL A 12 17.99 -2.78 -46.40
N LEU A 13 17.30 -3.69 -47.13
CA LEU A 13 15.91 -3.46 -47.53
C LEU A 13 14.94 -3.45 -46.33
N ALA A 14 15.15 -4.32 -45.34
CA ALA A 14 14.37 -4.34 -44.09
C ALA A 14 14.58 -3.05 -43.27
N VAL A 15 15.82 -2.56 -43.17
CA VAL A 15 16.14 -1.30 -42.49
C VAL A 15 15.54 -0.10 -43.26
N ALA A 16 15.57 -0.11 -44.58
CA ALA A 16 14.94 0.96 -45.39
C ALA A 16 13.43 0.99 -45.24
N VAL A 17 12.75 -0.17 -45.12
CA VAL A 17 11.31 -0.26 -44.86
C VAL A 17 10.96 0.25 -43.46
N LEU A 18 11.80 -0.05 -42.44
CA LEU A 18 11.64 0.45 -41.07
C LEU A 18 11.85 1.96 -40.96
N LEU A 19 12.79 2.52 -41.73
CA LEU A 19 13.06 3.96 -41.77
C LEU A 19 12.05 4.75 -42.63
N GLY A 20 11.49 4.14 -43.66
CA GLY A 20 10.45 4.74 -44.52
C GLY A 20 9.06 4.76 -43.90
N GLY A 21 8.79 3.96 -42.85
CA GLY A 21 7.50 3.86 -42.18
C GLY A 21 7.16 5.04 -41.25
N CYS A 22 8.15 5.84 -40.84
CA CYS A 22 7.92 7.04 -40.05
C CYS A 22 7.58 8.26 -40.94
N GLY A 23 6.53 8.16 -41.70
CA GLY A 23 5.93 9.31 -42.39
C GLY A 23 5.37 10.29 -41.38
N LEU A 24 6.20 11.20 -40.87
CA LEU A 24 5.80 12.35 -40.06
C LEU A 24 4.92 13.32 -40.88
N ARG A 25 3.76 12.86 -41.31
CA ARG A 25 2.69 13.77 -41.74
C ARG A 25 2.15 14.45 -40.48
N ARG A 26 2.76 15.55 -40.08
CA ARG A 26 2.15 16.50 -39.14
C ARG A 26 0.83 16.96 -39.77
N LYS A 27 -0.28 16.34 -39.38
CA LYS A 27 -1.61 16.84 -39.74
C LYS A 27 -1.71 18.24 -39.16
N LYS A 28 -1.85 19.24 -40.01
CA LYS A 28 -2.05 20.62 -39.59
C LYS A 28 -3.35 20.65 -38.77
N TYR A 29 -3.25 21.15 -37.53
CA TYR A 29 -4.44 21.31 -36.70
C TYR A 29 -5.33 22.37 -37.33
N ASN A 30 -6.55 22.01 -37.70
CA ASN A 30 -7.55 22.96 -38.16
C ASN A 30 -8.47 23.25 -36.96
N ASN A 31 -8.63 24.55 -36.68
CA ASN A 31 -9.59 24.97 -35.64
C ASN A 31 -10.99 24.52 -36.06
N PRO A 32 -11.74 23.76 -35.23
CA PRO A 32 -13.07 23.26 -35.57
C PRO A 32 -14.14 24.38 -35.55
N ILE A 33 -13.82 25.53 -34.97
CA ILE A 33 -14.77 26.67 -34.86
C ILE A 33 -14.45 27.71 -35.92
N THR A 34 -15.48 28.09 -36.65
CA THR A 34 -15.52 29.24 -37.58
C THR A 34 -16.49 30.28 -37.03
N LYS A 35 -16.49 31.51 -37.64
CA LYS A 35 -17.38 32.60 -37.20
C LYS A 35 -18.88 32.26 -37.33
N ASP A 36 -19.24 31.31 -38.21
CA ASP A 36 -20.61 30.93 -38.50
C ASP A 36 -20.98 29.58 -37.82
N THR A 37 -20.18 29.07 -36.90
CA THR A 37 -20.44 27.80 -36.21
C THR A 37 -21.63 27.95 -35.25
N GLN A 38 -22.71 27.23 -35.51
CA GLN A 38 -23.82 27.08 -34.57
C GLN A 38 -23.38 26.16 -33.43
N GLN A 39 -23.67 26.53 -32.15
CA GLN A 39 -23.32 25.78 -30.97
C GLN A 39 -21.81 25.40 -30.92
N PRO A 40 -20.92 26.39 -30.83
CA PRO A 40 -19.47 26.15 -30.86
C PRO A 40 -18.98 25.33 -29.66
N ASP A 41 -19.63 25.42 -28.52
CA ASP A 41 -19.40 24.63 -27.33
C ASP A 41 -19.63 23.13 -27.56
N LYS A 42 -20.77 22.78 -28.22
CA LYS A 42 -21.03 21.40 -28.61
C LYS A 42 -19.99 20.86 -29.59
N VAL A 43 -19.61 21.67 -30.59
CA VAL A 43 -18.61 21.27 -31.60
C VAL A 43 -17.25 21.00 -30.94
N LEU A 44 -16.86 21.82 -29.95
CA LEU A 44 -15.64 21.56 -29.16
C LEU A 44 -15.74 20.27 -28.35
N PHE A 45 -16.87 20.08 -27.67
CA PHE A 45 -17.10 18.88 -26.90
C PHE A 45 -17.04 17.62 -27.75
N ASP A 46 -17.84 17.54 -28.81
CA ASP A 46 -17.90 16.36 -29.70
C ASP A 46 -16.54 16.04 -30.33
N LYS A 47 -15.78 17.08 -30.70
CA LYS A 47 -14.41 16.90 -31.21
C LYS A 47 -13.48 16.38 -30.16
N ALA A 48 -13.57 16.85 -28.92
CA ALA A 48 -12.74 16.39 -27.81
C ALA A 48 -13.04 14.93 -27.48
N ILE A 49 -14.30 14.51 -27.45
CA ILE A 49 -14.70 13.11 -27.25
C ILE A 49 -14.11 12.23 -28.36
N ASN A 50 -14.23 12.65 -29.64
CA ASN A 50 -13.60 11.94 -30.74
C ASN A 50 -12.06 11.84 -30.59
N ASP A 51 -11.41 12.87 -30.06
CA ASP A 51 -9.97 12.86 -29.82
C ASP A 51 -9.60 11.92 -28.67
N ILE A 52 -10.41 11.79 -27.62
CA ILE A 52 -10.25 10.79 -26.54
C ILE A 52 -10.35 9.36 -27.11
N GLU A 53 -11.35 9.09 -27.95
CA GLU A 53 -11.54 7.78 -28.58
C GLU A 53 -10.36 7.36 -29.46
N HIS A 54 -9.70 8.35 -30.08
CA HIS A 54 -8.50 8.13 -30.89
C HIS A 54 -7.19 8.26 -30.10
N SER A 55 -7.25 8.24 -28.76
CA SER A 55 -6.08 8.33 -27.86
C SER A 55 -5.27 9.61 -28.01
N ARG A 56 -5.89 10.70 -28.49
CA ARG A 56 -5.28 12.04 -28.58
C ARG A 56 -5.59 12.87 -27.33
N PHE A 57 -5.24 12.33 -26.16
CA PHE A 57 -5.67 12.82 -24.86
C PHE A 57 -5.29 14.29 -24.60
N GLU A 58 -4.06 14.69 -24.94
CA GLU A 58 -3.59 16.07 -24.75
C GLU A 58 -4.41 17.09 -25.56
N ILE A 59 -4.70 16.77 -26.83
CA ILE A 59 -5.52 17.63 -27.70
C ILE A 59 -6.94 17.73 -27.16
N ALA A 60 -7.50 16.61 -26.74
CA ALA A 60 -8.83 16.57 -26.17
C ALA A 60 -8.95 17.44 -24.91
N ARG A 61 -8.00 17.34 -23.99
CA ARG A 61 -7.98 18.17 -22.77
C ARG A 61 -7.87 19.66 -23.09
N LEU A 62 -7.04 20.03 -24.07
CA LEU A 62 -6.95 21.42 -24.51
C LEU A 62 -8.28 21.96 -25.08
N LEU A 63 -9.00 21.15 -25.86
CA LEU A 63 -10.31 21.52 -26.40
C LEU A 63 -11.35 21.68 -25.28
N LEU A 64 -11.38 20.74 -24.34
CA LEU A 64 -12.31 20.77 -23.19
C LEU A 64 -12.00 21.95 -22.26
N GLN A 65 -10.71 22.24 -22.01
CA GLN A 65 -10.30 23.39 -21.22
C GLN A 65 -10.68 24.71 -21.91
N ASN A 66 -10.55 24.79 -23.24
CA ASN A 66 -11.00 25.93 -24.01
C ASN A 66 -12.52 26.11 -23.91
N LEU A 67 -13.29 25.01 -24.00
CA LEU A 67 -14.74 25.04 -23.79
C LEU A 67 -15.10 25.62 -22.42
N ILE A 68 -14.49 25.08 -21.35
CA ILE A 68 -14.76 25.51 -19.98
C ILE A 68 -14.43 26.98 -19.75
N ASN A 69 -13.33 27.46 -20.32
CA ASN A 69 -12.86 28.83 -20.14
C ASN A 69 -13.61 29.87 -21.00
N THR A 70 -14.20 29.42 -22.10
CA THR A 70 -14.85 30.35 -23.07
C THR A 70 -16.35 30.39 -22.95
N TYR A 71 -16.98 29.28 -22.53
CA TYR A 71 -18.43 29.11 -22.50
C TYR A 71 -18.90 28.72 -21.09
N ASP A 72 -18.85 29.67 -20.16
CA ASP A 72 -19.15 29.49 -18.73
C ASP A 72 -20.62 29.14 -18.43
N THR A 73 -21.53 29.34 -19.37
CA THR A 73 -22.96 29.01 -19.26
C THR A 73 -23.36 27.77 -20.08
N SER A 74 -22.39 27.06 -20.66
CA SER A 74 -22.67 25.89 -21.50
C SER A 74 -23.21 24.72 -20.70
N GLU A 75 -24.21 24.03 -21.27
CA GLU A 75 -24.72 22.75 -20.74
C GLU A 75 -23.68 21.62 -20.71
N TYR A 76 -22.57 21.78 -21.48
CA TYR A 76 -21.49 20.80 -21.57
C TYR A 76 -20.42 20.99 -20.49
N LEU A 77 -20.49 22.00 -19.59
CA LEU A 77 -19.44 22.26 -18.61
C LEU A 77 -19.15 21.07 -17.70
N ALA A 78 -20.20 20.50 -17.10
CA ALA A 78 -20.03 19.34 -16.20
C ALA A 78 -19.47 18.15 -16.97
N LYS A 79 -20.01 17.86 -18.16
CA LYS A 79 -19.55 16.77 -19.03
C LYS A 79 -18.11 16.99 -19.51
N ALA A 80 -17.72 18.23 -19.77
CA ALA A 80 -16.36 18.59 -20.18
C ALA A 80 -15.36 18.34 -19.05
N LYS A 81 -15.69 18.72 -17.81
CA LYS A 81 -14.85 18.40 -16.64
C LYS A 81 -14.69 16.90 -16.45
N LEU A 82 -15.78 16.14 -16.52
CA LEU A 82 -15.73 14.67 -16.43
C LEU A 82 -14.87 14.06 -17.55
N ALA A 83 -15.01 14.56 -18.78
CA ALA A 83 -14.24 14.09 -19.93
C ALA A 83 -12.74 14.40 -19.81
N ILE A 84 -12.33 15.48 -19.12
CA ILE A 84 -10.92 15.75 -18.79
C ILE A 84 -10.39 14.65 -17.86
N ALA A 85 -11.13 14.31 -16.81
CA ALA A 85 -10.79 13.23 -15.89
C ALA A 85 -10.68 11.88 -16.63
N ASP A 86 -11.63 11.57 -17.50
CA ASP A 86 -11.61 10.36 -18.35
C ASP A 86 -10.41 10.32 -19.29
N ALA A 87 -10.03 11.46 -19.86
CA ALA A 87 -8.84 11.56 -20.71
C ALA A 87 -7.55 11.21 -19.95
N TRP A 88 -7.39 11.72 -18.74
CA TRP A 88 -6.28 11.38 -17.85
C TRP A 88 -6.30 9.90 -17.43
N PHE A 89 -7.47 9.37 -17.08
CA PHE A 89 -7.64 7.97 -16.69
C PHE A 89 -7.27 7.00 -17.81
N ARG A 90 -7.70 7.30 -19.06
CA ARG A 90 -7.39 6.48 -20.23
C ARG A 90 -5.94 6.59 -20.68
N GLU A 91 -5.32 7.76 -20.51
CA GLU A 91 -3.88 7.95 -20.75
C GLU A 91 -3.05 7.07 -19.82
N GLY A 92 -3.48 6.94 -18.56
CA GLY A 92 -2.88 6.02 -17.60
C GLY A 92 -1.50 6.46 -17.10
N GLY A 93 -0.72 5.48 -16.63
CA GLY A 93 0.54 5.77 -15.93
C GLY A 93 0.32 6.41 -14.57
N SER A 94 1.36 6.49 -13.73
CA SER A 94 1.22 7.03 -12.37
C SER A 94 0.83 8.51 -12.37
N HIS A 95 1.37 9.30 -13.28
CA HIS A 95 1.01 10.72 -13.43
C HIS A 95 -0.42 10.91 -13.91
N GLY A 96 -0.82 10.21 -15.00
CA GLY A 96 -2.16 10.32 -15.55
C GLY A 96 -3.24 9.88 -14.56
N LEU A 97 -3.01 8.79 -13.82
CA LEU A 97 -3.93 8.32 -12.79
C LEU A 97 -4.06 9.28 -11.61
N ALA A 98 -2.95 9.92 -11.19
CA ALA A 98 -3.00 10.94 -10.12
C ALA A 98 -3.77 12.19 -10.55
N GLN A 99 -3.61 12.64 -11.80
CA GLN A 99 -4.39 13.75 -12.35
C GLN A 99 -5.86 13.36 -12.49
N ALA A 100 -6.15 12.15 -12.97
CA ALA A 100 -7.52 11.65 -13.07
C ALA A 100 -8.22 11.63 -11.71
N GLU A 101 -7.54 11.16 -10.66
CA GLU A 101 -8.06 11.18 -9.29
C GLU A 101 -8.45 12.60 -8.85
N ALA A 102 -7.57 13.57 -9.06
CA ALA A 102 -7.82 14.96 -8.71
C ALA A 102 -9.04 15.52 -9.45
N GLU A 103 -9.10 15.33 -10.78
CA GLU A 103 -10.18 15.84 -11.61
C GLU A 103 -11.53 15.16 -11.30
N TYR A 104 -11.55 13.84 -11.01
CA TYR A 104 -12.78 13.16 -10.58
C TYR A 104 -13.25 13.67 -9.22
N LYS A 105 -12.35 13.88 -8.25
CA LYS A 105 -12.71 14.44 -6.93
C LYS A 105 -13.24 15.86 -7.04
N ASP A 106 -12.64 16.68 -7.89
CA ASP A 106 -13.15 18.02 -8.19
C ASP A 106 -14.54 17.96 -8.82
N PHE A 107 -14.76 17.03 -9.77
CA PHE A 107 -16.09 16.82 -10.36
C PHE A 107 -17.13 16.45 -9.30
N ILE A 108 -16.84 15.50 -8.41
CA ILE A 108 -17.75 15.09 -7.34
C ILE A 108 -18.06 16.26 -6.38
N LEU A 109 -17.06 17.08 -6.08
CA LEU A 109 -17.19 18.24 -5.21
C LEU A 109 -18.13 19.30 -5.82
N PHE A 110 -17.97 19.59 -7.13
CA PHE A 110 -18.77 20.64 -7.78
C PHE A 110 -20.15 20.15 -8.26
N TYR A 111 -20.30 18.86 -8.53
CA TYR A 111 -21.51 18.28 -9.09
C TYR A 111 -22.01 17.03 -8.32
N PRO A 112 -22.18 17.09 -6.98
CA PRO A 112 -22.45 15.91 -6.15
C PRO A 112 -23.83 15.28 -6.42
N ALA A 113 -24.78 16.04 -6.97
CA ALA A 113 -26.13 15.58 -7.25
C ALA A 113 -26.29 14.95 -8.65
N MET A 114 -25.27 15.01 -9.49
CA MET A 114 -25.31 14.37 -10.80
C MET A 114 -25.15 12.86 -10.69
N GLU A 115 -25.82 12.12 -11.57
CA GLU A 115 -25.72 10.64 -11.61
C GLU A 115 -24.27 10.20 -11.90
N GLU A 116 -23.56 10.96 -12.70
CA GLU A 116 -22.17 10.74 -13.06
C GLU A 116 -21.19 10.89 -11.88
N ALA A 117 -21.60 11.52 -10.77
CA ALA A 117 -20.77 11.62 -9.57
C ALA A 117 -20.49 10.25 -8.95
N ALA A 118 -21.46 9.34 -9.01
CA ALA A 118 -21.25 7.96 -8.57
C ALA A 118 -20.26 7.20 -9.47
N GLU A 119 -20.29 7.45 -10.78
CA GLU A 119 -19.31 6.88 -11.72
C GLU A 119 -17.93 7.46 -11.47
N ALA A 120 -17.81 8.76 -11.27
CA ALA A 120 -16.54 9.41 -10.93
C ALA A 120 -15.92 8.81 -9.65
N GLN A 121 -16.73 8.62 -8.59
CA GLN A 121 -16.25 7.98 -7.36
C GLN A 121 -15.85 6.51 -7.57
N GLU A 122 -16.55 5.78 -8.47
CA GLU A 122 -16.15 4.42 -8.87
C GLU A 122 -14.78 4.42 -9.56
N LYS A 123 -14.51 5.40 -10.44
CA LYS A 123 -13.21 5.55 -11.09
C LYS A 123 -12.10 5.86 -10.08
N VAL A 124 -12.36 6.71 -9.08
CA VAL A 124 -11.39 7.00 -8.00
C VAL A 124 -11.06 5.73 -7.22
N CYS A 125 -12.07 4.93 -6.81
CA CYS A 125 -11.86 3.63 -6.19
C CYS A 125 -11.04 2.69 -7.11
N ASP A 126 -11.35 2.64 -8.41
CA ASP A 126 -10.72 1.77 -9.40
C ASP A 126 -9.25 2.13 -9.69
N ILE A 127 -8.91 3.42 -9.61
CA ILE A 127 -7.52 3.91 -9.74
C ILE A 127 -6.63 3.21 -8.71
N HIS A 128 -7.01 3.25 -7.44
CA HIS A 128 -6.22 2.65 -6.36
C HIS A 128 -6.33 1.12 -6.35
N TYR A 129 -7.52 0.56 -6.62
CA TYR A 129 -7.72 -0.88 -6.74
C TYR A 129 -6.80 -1.52 -7.80
N LYS A 130 -6.62 -0.87 -8.95
CA LYS A 130 -5.72 -1.33 -10.01
C LYS A 130 -4.23 -1.20 -9.67
N GLN A 131 -3.89 -0.29 -8.78
CA GLN A 131 -2.52 -0.04 -8.34
C GLN A 131 -2.13 -0.84 -7.09
N MET A 132 -3.05 -1.61 -6.51
CA MET A 132 -2.74 -2.45 -5.35
C MET A 132 -1.59 -3.41 -5.65
N GLU A 133 -0.67 -3.49 -4.71
CA GLU A 133 0.43 -4.43 -4.71
C GLU A 133 0.14 -5.67 -3.87
N LYS A 134 1.05 -6.65 -3.91
CA LYS A 134 0.94 -7.88 -3.11
C LYS A 134 0.96 -7.57 -1.61
N PRO A 135 0.38 -8.45 -0.75
CA PRO A 135 0.31 -8.26 0.70
C PRO A 135 1.65 -8.08 1.43
N ASP A 136 2.75 -8.49 0.79
CA ASP A 136 4.13 -8.37 1.30
C ASP A 136 4.82 -7.05 0.90
N ARG A 137 4.10 -6.15 0.24
CA ARG A 137 4.59 -4.86 -0.25
C ARG A 137 3.87 -3.68 0.41
N ASP A 138 3.99 -2.49 -0.21
CA ASP A 138 3.36 -1.26 0.28
C ASP A 138 1.82 -1.36 0.24
N PRO A 139 1.13 -1.25 1.38
CA PRO A 139 -0.33 -1.28 1.44
C PRO A 139 -0.99 0.06 1.07
N MET A 140 -0.24 1.10 0.71
CA MET A 140 -0.75 2.45 0.50
C MET A 140 -1.95 2.49 -0.46
N HIS A 141 -1.82 1.86 -1.63
CA HIS A 141 -2.91 1.84 -2.61
C HIS A 141 -4.10 0.99 -2.14
N ALA A 142 -3.86 -0.09 -1.39
CA ALA A 142 -4.94 -0.89 -0.81
C ALA A 142 -5.74 -0.10 0.24
N LEU A 143 -5.07 0.63 1.12
CA LEU A 143 -5.72 1.49 2.12
C LEU A 143 -6.52 2.62 1.48
N ARG A 144 -5.98 3.27 0.45
CA ARG A 144 -6.70 4.30 -0.31
C ARG A 144 -7.89 3.72 -1.06
N ALA A 145 -7.72 2.58 -1.73
CA ALA A 145 -8.81 1.89 -2.41
C ALA A 145 -9.94 1.54 -1.42
N GLU A 146 -9.59 1.06 -0.22
CA GLU A 146 -10.57 0.77 0.82
C GLU A 146 -11.40 2.01 1.18
N GLN A 147 -10.73 3.15 1.41
CA GLN A 147 -11.39 4.41 1.75
C GLN A 147 -12.31 4.89 0.63
N GLU A 148 -11.82 4.92 -0.60
CA GLU A 148 -12.59 5.42 -1.75
C GLU A 148 -13.78 4.52 -2.12
N CYS A 149 -13.61 3.18 -2.01
CA CYS A 149 -14.73 2.25 -2.23
C CYS A 149 -15.77 2.33 -1.11
N LYS A 150 -15.36 2.51 0.16
CA LYS A 150 -16.28 2.77 1.27
C LYS A 150 -17.05 4.07 1.05
N GLN A 151 -16.36 5.13 0.60
CA GLN A 151 -16.99 6.41 0.30
C GLN A 151 -18.06 6.27 -0.80
N LEU A 152 -17.78 5.51 -1.87
CA LEU A 152 -18.78 5.22 -2.89
C LEU A 152 -20.04 4.56 -2.32
N ILE A 153 -19.87 3.54 -1.47
CA ILE A 153 -21.02 2.81 -0.87
C ILE A 153 -21.81 3.71 0.07
N LEU A 154 -21.12 4.59 0.81
CA LEU A 154 -21.77 5.50 1.77
C LEU A 154 -22.47 6.68 1.10
N GLN A 155 -21.84 7.29 0.10
CA GLN A 155 -22.40 8.48 -0.58
C GLN A 155 -23.43 8.11 -1.65
N PHE A 156 -23.25 6.99 -2.33
CA PHE A 156 -24.09 6.58 -3.45
C PHE A 156 -24.63 5.15 -3.26
N PRO A 157 -25.32 4.83 -2.16
CA PRO A 157 -25.75 3.46 -1.84
C PRO A 157 -26.68 2.82 -2.88
N ASN A 158 -27.47 3.65 -3.56
CA ASN A 158 -28.46 3.23 -4.58
C ASN A 158 -27.89 3.25 -6.00
N SER A 159 -26.60 3.56 -6.18
CA SER A 159 -26.01 3.59 -7.50
C SER A 159 -25.79 2.17 -8.05
N LYS A 160 -25.83 2.03 -9.38
CA LYS A 160 -25.50 0.76 -10.06
C LYS A 160 -24.08 0.26 -9.78
N PHE A 161 -23.20 1.13 -9.27
CA PHE A 161 -21.81 0.82 -8.94
C PHE A 161 -21.63 0.28 -7.51
N ALA A 162 -22.61 0.47 -6.61
CA ALA A 162 -22.50 0.05 -5.21
C ALA A 162 -22.25 -1.47 -5.03
N PRO A 163 -22.93 -2.38 -5.76
CA PRO A 163 -22.65 -3.82 -5.66
C PRO A 163 -21.22 -4.19 -6.10
N LEU A 164 -20.74 -3.54 -7.17
CA LEU A 164 -19.36 -3.74 -7.65
C LEU A 164 -18.33 -3.22 -6.62
N ALA A 165 -18.60 -2.06 -6.04
CA ALA A 165 -17.76 -1.49 -4.99
C ALA A 165 -17.69 -2.39 -3.75
N GLN A 166 -18.81 -3.02 -3.35
CA GLN A 166 -18.81 -4.01 -2.27
C GLN A 166 -17.91 -5.22 -2.58
N GLN A 167 -17.94 -5.72 -3.83
CA GLN A 167 -17.03 -6.81 -4.22
C GLN A 167 -15.57 -6.35 -4.20
N LYS A 168 -15.27 -5.18 -4.80
CA LYS A 168 -13.92 -4.62 -4.74
C LYS A 168 -13.45 -4.41 -3.30
N LEU A 169 -14.34 -3.98 -2.41
CA LEU A 169 -14.02 -3.79 -1.00
C LEU A 169 -13.67 -5.11 -0.30
N ARG A 170 -14.38 -6.22 -0.59
CA ARG A 170 -14.00 -7.55 -0.10
C ARG A 170 -12.62 -7.98 -0.61
N ASP A 171 -12.36 -7.77 -1.90
CA ASP A 171 -11.07 -8.10 -2.52
C ASP A 171 -9.92 -7.28 -1.88
N ILE A 172 -10.14 -5.99 -1.60
CA ILE A 172 -9.17 -5.11 -0.95
C ILE A 172 -8.90 -5.58 0.49
N GLN A 173 -9.97 -5.85 1.23
CA GLN A 173 -9.88 -6.31 2.62
C GLN A 173 -9.21 -7.67 2.73
N GLU A 174 -9.35 -8.55 1.74
CA GLU A 174 -8.58 -9.79 1.64
C GLU A 174 -7.07 -9.52 1.59
N VAL A 175 -6.64 -8.55 0.76
CA VAL A 175 -5.23 -8.20 0.62
C VAL A 175 -4.67 -7.56 1.90
N LEU A 176 -5.43 -6.66 2.53
CA LEU A 176 -5.03 -6.02 3.78
C LEU A 176 -4.94 -7.02 4.93
N ALA A 177 -5.91 -7.92 5.02
CA ALA A 177 -5.92 -8.99 6.02
C ALA A 177 -4.76 -9.98 5.82
N ASP A 178 -4.46 -10.38 4.58
CA ASP A 178 -3.32 -11.28 4.29
C ASP A 178 -1.98 -10.62 4.67
N SER A 179 -1.86 -9.30 4.54
CA SER A 179 -0.68 -8.56 5.02
C SER A 179 -0.52 -8.66 6.54
N GLU A 180 -1.59 -8.38 7.31
CA GLU A 180 -1.57 -8.48 8.77
C GLU A 180 -1.38 -9.93 9.24
N PHE A 181 -1.99 -10.91 8.57
CA PHE A 181 -1.81 -12.33 8.85
C PHE A 181 -0.35 -12.76 8.72
N ARG A 182 0.33 -12.32 7.64
CA ARG A 182 1.77 -12.60 7.42
C ARG A 182 2.64 -11.99 8.52
N VAL A 183 2.34 -10.76 8.92
CA VAL A 183 3.04 -10.08 10.02
C VAL A 183 2.83 -10.83 11.34
N GLY A 184 1.58 -11.23 11.66
CA GLY A 184 1.25 -12.05 12.83
C GLY A 184 2.02 -13.37 12.86
N THR A 185 2.01 -14.10 11.75
CA THR A 185 2.73 -15.36 11.56
C THR A 185 4.26 -15.18 11.71
N LEU A 186 4.81 -14.07 11.24
CA LEU A 186 6.23 -13.75 11.41
C LEU A 186 6.59 -13.56 12.88
N TYR A 187 5.77 -12.80 13.64
CA TYR A 187 5.99 -12.62 15.09
C TYR A 187 5.86 -13.93 15.85
N GLN A 188 4.89 -14.77 15.51
CA GLN A 188 4.70 -16.08 16.11
C GLN A 188 5.92 -16.99 15.88
N LYS A 189 6.42 -17.08 14.64
CA LYS A 189 7.66 -17.82 14.32
C LYS A 189 8.89 -17.31 15.05
N LYS A 190 8.94 -16.01 15.37
CA LYS A 190 10.00 -15.41 16.19
C LYS A 190 9.81 -15.61 17.70
N GLY A 191 8.74 -16.27 18.14
CA GLY A 191 8.40 -16.45 19.54
C GLY A 191 7.86 -15.19 20.24
N SER A 192 7.57 -14.13 19.50
CA SER A 192 6.97 -12.90 20.02
C SER A 192 5.44 -13.02 20.07
N PHE A 193 4.95 -13.93 20.95
CA PHE A 193 3.52 -14.26 21.04
C PHE A 193 2.60 -13.08 21.35
N PRO A 194 2.97 -12.11 22.23
CA PRO A 194 2.14 -10.93 22.46
C PRO A 194 1.95 -10.06 21.22
N ALA A 195 3.00 -9.89 20.42
CA ALA A 195 2.91 -9.14 19.17
C ALA A 195 2.09 -9.90 18.11
N ALA A 196 2.27 -11.23 18.03
CA ALA A 196 1.49 -12.10 17.15
C ALA A 196 -0.01 -12.05 17.51
N ALA A 197 -0.34 -12.20 18.79
CA ALA A 197 -1.72 -12.13 19.28
C ALA A 197 -2.37 -10.78 18.95
N ASN A 198 -1.66 -9.67 19.17
CA ASN A 198 -2.17 -8.35 18.82
C ASN A 198 -2.49 -8.21 17.32
N ARG A 199 -1.63 -8.73 16.43
CA ARG A 199 -1.86 -8.69 14.98
C ARG A 199 -3.03 -9.57 14.56
N PHE A 200 -3.07 -10.80 15.03
CA PHE A 200 -4.18 -11.71 14.71
C PHE A 200 -5.51 -11.19 15.27
N GLN A 201 -5.54 -10.66 16.51
CA GLN A 201 -6.75 -10.10 17.09
C GLN A 201 -7.25 -8.89 16.26
N ALA A 202 -6.36 -7.93 15.97
CA ALA A 202 -6.71 -6.77 15.15
C ALA A 202 -7.26 -7.19 13.78
N MET A 203 -6.61 -8.18 13.15
CA MET A 203 -7.00 -8.66 11.84
C MET A 203 -8.38 -9.33 11.84
N VAL A 204 -8.67 -10.23 12.79
CA VAL A 204 -9.98 -10.92 12.84
C VAL A 204 -11.12 -10.00 13.25
N ASP A 205 -10.83 -8.94 14.00
CA ASP A 205 -11.83 -7.94 14.39
C ASP A 205 -12.17 -6.98 13.25
N GLN A 206 -11.17 -6.62 12.43
CA GLN A 206 -11.35 -5.71 11.31
C GLN A 206 -11.79 -6.39 10.02
N PHE A 207 -11.38 -7.64 9.80
CA PHE A 207 -11.62 -8.39 8.57
C PHE A 207 -12.26 -9.76 8.83
N PRO A 208 -13.48 -9.81 9.41
CA PRO A 208 -14.11 -11.07 9.80
C PRO A 208 -14.50 -11.97 8.63
N ILE A 209 -14.52 -11.45 7.40
CA ILE A 209 -14.81 -12.25 6.20
C ILE A 209 -13.55 -12.63 5.41
N TYR A 210 -12.37 -12.39 5.97
CA TYR A 210 -11.10 -12.83 5.39
C TYR A 210 -11.06 -14.35 5.22
N SER A 211 -10.50 -14.82 4.11
CA SER A 211 -10.50 -16.25 3.75
C SER A 211 -9.83 -17.18 4.76
N LYS A 212 -8.88 -16.67 5.56
CA LYS A 212 -8.15 -17.40 6.60
C LYS A 212 -8.38 -16.82 8.00
N ALA A 213 -9.56 -16.24 8.25
CA ALA A 213 -9.87 -15.68 9.56
C ALA A 213 -9.99 -16.76 10.63
N ASP A 214 -10.45 -17.96 10.27
CA ASP A 214 -10.46 -19.16 11.11
C ASP A 214 -9.05 -19.64 11.49
N GLU A 215 -8.14 -19.71 10.52
CA GLU A 215 -6.72 -20.01 10.75
C GLU A 215 -6.10 -18.96 11.68
N ALA A 216 -6.38 -17.68 11.46
CA ALA A 216 -5.87 -16.60 12.30
C ALA A 216 -6.39 -16.69 13.74
N LEU A 217 -7.64 -17.04 13.95
CA LEU A 217 -8.19 -17.30 15.28
C LEU A 217 -7.52 -18.49 15.96
N TRP A 218 -7.22 -19.55 15.19
CA TRP A 218 -6.46 -20.68 15.70
C TRP A 218 -5.07 -20.29 16.15
N GLN A 219 -4.33 -19.54 15.30
CA GLN A 219 -3.00 -19.02 15.61
C GLN A 219 -3.03 -18.02 16.79
N LEU A 220 -4.11 -17.27 16.93
CA LEU A 220 -4.36 -16.38 18.05
C LEU A 220 -4.50 -17.18 19.36
N ALA A 221 -5.33 -18.24 19.35
CA ALA A 221 -5.52 -19.13 20.50
C ALA A 221 -4.19 -19.78 20.92
N GLU A 222 -3.42 -20.29 19.95
CA GLU A 222 -2.09 -20.85 20.20
C GLU A 222 -1.13 -19.81 20.79
N SER A 223 -1.18 -18.56 20.29
CA SER A 223 -0.36 -17.48 20.84
C SER A 223 -0.71 -17.17 22.29
N TYR A 224 -2.01 -17.14 22.66
CA TYR A 224 -2.46 -16.96 24.04
C TYR A 224 -2.05 -18.14 24.93
N HIS A 225 -2.14 -19.37 24.43
CA HIS A 225 -1.67 -20.55 25.13
C HIS A 225 -0.16 -20.43 25.49
N ARG A 226 0.66 -20.00 24.55
CA ARG A 226 2.11 -19.78 24.76
C ARG A 226 2.43 -18.63 25.71
N MET A 227 1.51 -17.70 25.90
CA MET A 227 1.65 -16.58 26.85
C MET A 227 1.33 -16.99 28.30
N GLY A 228 0.74 -18.17 28.53
CA GLY A 228 0.45 -18.76 29.83
C GLY A 228 -0.97 -18.53 30.34
N ASP A 229 -1.28 -19.12 31.47
CA ASP A 229 -2.64 -19.30 32.03
C ASP A 229 -3.43 -18.00 32.24
N ARG A 230 -2.75 -16.89 32.46
CA ARG A 230 -3.43 -15.57 32.59
C ARG A 230 -4.20 -15.15 31.33
N PHE A 231 -3.92 -15.77 30.18
CA PHE A 231 -4.58 -15.51 28.89
C PHE A 231 -5.55 -16.62 28.51
N GLU A 232 -5.84 -17.56 29.41
CA GLU A 232 -6.78 -18.68 29.16
C GLU A 232 -8.15 -18.19 28.70
N ASN A 233 -8.70 -17.13 29.30
CA ASN A 233 -10.00 -16.60 28.90
C ASN A 233 -10.00 -16.05 27.47
N GLN A 234 -8.93 -15.41 27.03
CA GLN A 234 -8.77 -14.92 25.65
C GLN A 234 -8.61 -16.09 24.68
N GLN A 235 -7.86 -17.13 25.07
CA GLN A 235 -7.74 -18.36 24.31
C GLN A 235 -9.10 -19.02 24.11
N VAL A 236 -9.89 -19.17 25.19
CA VAL A 236 -11.26 -19.69 25.15
C VAL A 236 -12.14 -18.89 24.19
N THR A 237 -12.08 -17.55 24.29
CA THR A 237 -12.85 -16.66 23.40
C THR A 237 -12.48 -16.88 21.93
N ALA A 238 -11.21 -17.07 21.62
CA ALA A 238 -10.78 -17.34 20.25
C ALA A 238 -11.34 -18.68 19.72
N TYR A 239 -11.29 -19.75 20.51
CA TYR A 239 -11.90 -21.04 20.13
C TYR A 239 -13.42 -20.93 19.99
N GLN A 240 -14.10 -20.22 20.90
CA GLN A 240 -15.54 -20.00 20.81
C GLN A 240 -15.92 -19.24 19.53
N ARG A 241 -15.13 -18.25 19.11
CA ARG A 241 -15.36 -17.54 17.84
C ARG A 241 -15.18 -18.46 16.63
N ILE A 242 -14.22 -19.39 16.64
CA ILE A 242 -14.08 -20.38 15.55
C ILE A 242 -15.35 -21.20 15.43
N VAL A 243 -15.83 -21.78 16.54
CA VAL A 243 -17.02 -22.67 16.54
C VAL A 243 -18.28 -21.93 16.13
N LYS A 244 -18.44 -20.68 16.57
CA LYS A 244 -19.62 -19.85 16.32
C LYS A 244 -19.62 -19.25 14.93
N ASP A 245 -18.53 -18.55 14.55
CA ASP A 245 -18.50 -17.67 13.38
C ASP A 245 -17.93 -18.37 12.13
N TYR A 246 -17.24 -19.53 12.33
CA TYR A 246 -16.62 -20.32 11.24
C TYR A 246 -16.90 -21.83 11.39
N PRO A 247 -18.18 -22.25 11.49
CA PRO A 247 -18.56 -23.61 11.83
C PRO A 247 -18.17 -24.70 10.81
N LEU A 248 -17.89 -24.32 9.56
CA LEU A 248 -17.40 -25.24 8.50
C LEU A 248 -15.88 -25.16 8.30
N SER A 249 -15.15 -24.47 9.20
CA SER A 249 -13.71 -24.44 9.22
C SER A 249 -13.10 -25.81 9.51
N ILE A 250 -11.90 -26.06 8.98
CA ILE A 250 -11.09 -27.23 9.33
C ILE A 250 -10.72 -27.24 10.82
N HIS A 251 -10.68 -26.06 11.47
CA HIS A 251 -10.34 -25.89 12.88
C HIS A 251 -11.57 -25.99 13.82
N ALA A 252 -12.79 -26.10 13.30
CA ALA A 252 -13.99 -26.01 14.12
C ALA A 252 -14.12 -27.22 15.09
N GLU A 253 -13.83 -28.44 14.63
CA GLU A 253 -13.87 -29.64 15.46
C GLU A 253 -12.76 -29.66 16.51
N ASP A 254 -11.54 -29.25 16.12
CA ASP A 254 -10.41 -29.14 17.04
C ASP A 254 -10.67 -28.08 18.12
N ALA A 255 -11.27 -26.92 17.74
CA ALA A 255 -11.66 -25.90 18.68
C ALA A 255 -12.72 -26.37 19.69
N ARG A 256 -13.71 -27.17 19.26
CA ARG A 256 -14.69 -27.83 20.17
C ARG A 256 -14.00 -28.75 21.15
N ALA A 257 -13.12 -29.62 20.66
CA ALA A 257 -12.37 -30.53 21.51
C ALA A 257 -11.52 -29.79 22.55
N GLN A 258 -10.87 -28.69 22.17
CA GLN A 258 -10.10 -27.85 23.10
C GLN A 258 -11.00 -27.23 24.19
N LEU A 259 -12.18 -26.69 23.82
CA LEU A 259 -13.15 -26.15 24.78
C LEU A 259 -13.65 -27.22 25.78
N GLU A 260 -13.90 -28.43 25.32
CA GLU A 260 -14.31 -29.56 26.17
C GLU A 260 -13.19 -29.96 27.15
N VAL A 261 -11.95 -30.07 26.68
CA VAL A 261 -10.76 -30.32 27.52
C VAL A 261 -10.60 -29.24 28.60
N MET A 262 -10.81 -28.00 28.24
CA MET A 262 -10.75 -26.83 29.15
C MET A 262 -12.01 -26.73 30.02
N LYS A 263 -13.01 -27.62 29.86
CA LYS A 263 -14.31 -27.59 30.55
C LYS A 263 -15.03 -26.25 30.40
N ARG A 264 -14.98 -25.67 29.20
CA ARG A 264 -15.64 -24.41 28.86
C ARG A 264 -16.86 -24.68 27.99
N THR A 265 -17.77 -23.71 27.96
CA THR A 265 -18.99 -23.79 27.14
C THR A 265 -18.68 -23.77 25.67
N VAL A 266 -19.20 -24.75 24.93
CA VAL A 266 -19.14 -24.79 23.46
C VAL A 266 -20.35 -24.03 22.92
N PRO A 267 -20.19 -22.95 22.19
CA PRO A 267 -21.31 -22.19 21.63
C PRO A 267 -21.96 -22.95 20.46
N GLU A 268 -23.22 -22.63 20.19
CA GLU A 268 -23.88 -23.08 18.96
C GLU A 268 -23.35 -22.27 17.77
N ALA A 269 -23.33 -22.91 16.59
CA ALA A 269 -22.93 -22.26 15.35
C ALA A 269 -23.95 -21.19 14.93
N ASP A 270 -23.46 -20.03 14.49
CA ASP A 270 -24.33 -19.00 13.93
C ASP A 270 -24.87 -19.45 12.57
N ALA A 271 -26.20 -19.46 12.42
CA ALA A 271 -26.87 -19.87 11.20
C ALA A 271 -26.50 -19.00 9.98
N VAL A 272 -26.27 -17.71 10.18
CA VAL A 272 -25.85 -16.78 9.12
C VAL A 272 -24.42 -17.08 8.68
N ALA A 273 -23.53 -17.32 9.63
CA ALA A 273 -22.16 -17.72 9.35
C ALA A 273 -22.10 -19.08 8.62
N MET A 274 -22.92 -20.04 9.05
CA MET A 274 -23.05 -21.34 8.40
C MET A 274 -23.50 -21.21 6.93
N ALA A 275 -24.55 -20.42 6.68
CA ALA A 275 -25.06 -20.19 5.33
C ALA A 275 -24.02 -19.47 4.44
N ARG A 276 -23.33 -18.46 4.98
CA ARG A 276 -22.24 -17.76 4.29
C ARG A 276 -21.12 -18.71 3.89
N MET A 277 -20.59 -19.49 4.83
CA MET A 277 -19.50 -20.43 4.55
C MET A 277 -19.89 -21.49 3.53
N LYS A 278 -21.13 -22.01 3.61
CA LYS A 278 -21.64 -22.94 2.60
C LYS A 278 -21.64 -22.32 1.20
N TYR A 279 -22.15 -21.09 1.09
CA TYR A 279 -22.14 -20.35 -0.18
C TYR A 279 -20.71 -20.15 -0.71
N GLU A 280 -19.75 -19.77 0.15
CA GLU A 280 -18.34 -19.60 -0.25
C GLU A 280 -17.72 -20.91 -0.75
N ILE A 281 -17.97 -22.03 -0.09
CA ILE A 281 -17.50 -23.37 -0.52
C ILE A 281 -18.06 -23.75 -1.90
N GLU A 282 -19.34 -23.48 -2.13
CA GLU A 282 -20.02 -23.79 -3.40
C GLU A 282 -19.56 -22.88 -4.55
N ASN A 283 -19.24 -21.61 -4.27
CA ASN A 283 -18.88 -20.61 -5.28
C ASN A 283 -17.36 -20.32 -5.35
N HIS A 284 -16.56 -21.10 -4.62
CA HIS A 284 -15.10 -20.91 -4.63
C HIS A 284 -14.50 -21.29 -5.98
N THR A 285 -13.84 -20.32 -6.62
CA THR A 285 -13.08 -20.56 -7.85
C THR A 285 -11.67 -21.04 -7.51
N ARG A 286 -11.44 -22.35 -7.68
CA ARG A 286 -10.09 -22.90 -7.50
C ARG A 286 -9.16 -22.35 -8.57
N PRO A 287 -8.06 -21.68 -8.21
CA PRO A 287 -7.08 -21.25 -9.19
C PRO A 287 -6.48 -22.47 -9.89
N GLY A 288 -6.50 -22.47 -11.22
CA GLY A 288 -5.91 -23.58 -12.00
C GLY A 288 -4.39 -23.66 -11.79
N ILE A 289 -3.82 -24.87 -11.96
CA ILE A 289 -2.39 -25.16 -11.79
C ILE A 289 -1.47 -24.16 -12.54
N PRO A 290 -1.81 -23.69 -13.78
CA PRO A 290 -1.00 -22.69 -14.46
C PRO A 290 -0.98 -21.32 -13.77
N SER A 291 -2.03 -20.96 -13.01
CA SER A 291 -2.14 -19.64 -12.37
C SER A 291 -1.14 -19.45 -11.24
N HIS A 292 -0.78 -20.52 -10.50
CA HIS A 292 0.23 -20.47 -9.46
C HIS A 292 1.63 -20.17 -10.01
N PHE A 293 1.98 -20.75 -11.15
CA PHE A 293 3.29 -20.51 -11.78
C PHE A 293 3.41 -19.08 -12.33
N TRP A 294 2.36 -18.60 -13.02
CA TRP A 294 2.30 -17.22 -13.52
C TRP A 294 2.05 -16.19 -12.42
N GLY A 295 1.50 -16.58 -11.28
CA GLY A 295 1.30 -15.72 -10.12
C GLY A 295 2.60 -15.17 -9.52
N LEU A 296 3.73 -15.89 -9.66
CA LEU A 296 5.04 -15.42 -9.22
C LEU A 296 5.50 -14.16 -9.99
N PHE A 297 5.13 -14.06 -11.27
CA PHE A 297 5.50 -12.95 -12.16
C PHE A 297 4.48 -11.81 -12.19
N ARG A 298 3.29 -12.00 -11.62
CA ARG A 298 2.29 -10.94 -11.50
C ARG A 298 2.69 -9.95 -10.40
N SER A 299 2.61 -8.64 -10.69
CA SER A 299 2.77 -7.58 -9.69
C SER A 299 1.53 -7.42 -8.80
N ARG A 300 0.33 -7.77 -9.32
CA ARG A 300 -0.94 -7.64 -8.62
C ARG A 300 -1.15 -8.76 -7.60
N PRO A 301 -1.91 -8.49 -6.51
CA PRO A 301 -2.29 -9.51 -5.53
C PRO A 301 -3.22 -10.57 -6.14
N ASP A 302 -3.23 -11.76 -5.54
CA ASP A 302 -4.22 -12.80 -5.85
C ASP A 302 -5.44 -12.62 -4.92
N MET A 303 -6.58 -12.27 -5.51
CA MET A 303 -7.84 -12.04 -4.82
C MET A 303 -8.85 -13.16 -5.09
N SER A 304 -8.38 -14.30 -5.61
CA SER A 304 -9.27 -15.43 -5.94
C SER A 304 -9.95 -16.01 -4.69
N GLN A 305 -9.32 -15.87 -3.52
CA GLN A 305 -9.79 -16.34 -2.23
C GLN A 305 -10.76 -15.38 -1.54
N ALA A 306 -10.87 -14.14 -2.03
CA ALA A 306 -11.73 -13.12 -1.42
C ALA A 306 -13.19 -13.56 -1.40
N ALA A 307 -13.88 -13.28 -0.31
CA ALA A 307 -15.27 -13.63 -0.10
C ALA A 307 -16.17 -13.14 -1.23
N LYS A 308 -17.11 -13.96 -1.68
CA LYS A 308 -18.11 -13.63 -2.72
C LYS A 308 -19.42 -13.14 -2.10
N SER A 309 -19.60 -13.36 -0.81
CA SER A 309 -20.79 -13.01 -0.03
C SER A 309 -20.42 -12.30 1.27
N GLY A 310 -21.41 -11.83 1.97
CA GLY A 310 -21.24 -11.10 3.24
C GLY A 310 -20.99 -9.59 3.05
N THR A 311 -21.40 -8.83 4.05
CA THR A 311 -21.19 -7.37 4.08
C THR A 311 -19.79 -7.07 4.55
N PRO A 312 -18.96 -6.39 3.74
CA PRO A 312 -17.63 -6.01 4.16
C PRO A 312 -17.71 -4.96 5.29
N PRO A 313 -16.83 -5.02 6.29
CA PRO A 313 -16.78 -4.02 7.35
C PRO A 313 -16.54 -2.61 6.80
N MET A 314 -17.34 -1.65 7.28
CA MET A 314 -17.26 -0.25 6.85
C MET A 314 -16.44 0.61 7.82
N GLU A 315 -16.07 0.07 8.99
CA GLU A 315 -15.26 0.78 9.98
C GLU A 315 -13.84 1.01 9.49
N GLY A 316 -13.23 2.12 9.93
CA GLY A 316 -11.83 2.41 9.65
C GLY A 316 -10.89 1.53 10.47
N TYR A 317 -9.65 1.41 10.02
CA TYR A 317 -8.59 0.72 10.75
C TYR A 317 -8.39 1.33 12.15
N ARG A 318 -8.48 0.50 13.18
CA ARG A 318 -8.21 0.90 14.57
C ARG A 318 -7.10 -0.01 15.11
N PRO A 319 -5.95 0.57 15.52
CA PRO A 319 -4.90 -0.22 16.14
C PRO A 319 -5.39 -0.84 17.44
N THR A 320 -5.17 -2.13 17.63
CA THR A 320 -5.52 -2.84 18.86
C THR A 320 -4.43 -2.69 19.90
N ILE A 321 -4.76 -2.41 21.14
CA ILE A 321 -3.81 -2.40 22.25
C ILE A 321 -3.44 -3.84 22.58
N PRO A 322 -2.13 -4.20 22.61
CA PRO A 322 -1.71 -5.55 22.94
C PRO A 322 -2.21 -5.97 24.32
N ALA A 323 -2.81 -7.15 24.42
CA ALA A 323 -3.32 -7.69 25.69
C ALA A 323 -2.22 -7.85 26.77
N SER A 324 -0.96 -7.95 26.35
CA SER A 324 0.20 -8.06 27.24
C SER A 324 0.68 -6.71 27.81
N VAL A 325 0.24 -5.59 27.25
CA VAL A 325 0.54 -4.28 27.82
C VAL A 325 -0.38 -4.08 29.01
N PRO A 326 0.16 -3.98 30.26
CA PRO A 326 -0.68 -3.62 31.39
C PRO A 326 -1.36 -2.30 31.05
N ALA A 327 -2.68 -2.23 31.23
CA ALA A 327 -3.34 -0.94 31.22
C ALA A 327 -2.52 -0.05 32.17
N SER A 328 -1.91 1.01 31.64
CA SER A 328 -1.28 2.03 32.47
C SER A 328 -2.25 2.26 33.62
N ALA A 329 -1.76 2.20 34.86
CA ALA A 329 -2.57 2.53 36.03
C ALA A 329 -2.98 4.00 35.88
N ALA A 330 -3.91 4.22 34.98
CA ALA A 330 -4.48 5.49 34.71
C ALA A 330 -5.18 5.91 35.98
N THR A 331 -4.79 7.02 36.50
CA THR A 331 -5.54 7.81 37.45
C THR A 331 -7.03 7.64 37.10
N PRO A 332 -7.92 7.30 38.06
CA PRO A 332 -9.34 7.17 37.79
C PRO A 332 -9.83 8.46 37.12
N GLY A 333 -10.17 8.39 35.84
CA GLY A 333 -10.49 9.54 34.99
C GLY A 333 -9.76 9.66 33.67
N ALA A 334 -8.65 8.93 33.45
CA ALA A 334 -7.84 9.01 32.20
C ALA A 334 -8.29 8.02 31.10
N LEU A 335 -9.30 7.17 31.35
CA LEU A 335 -10.02 6.41 30.31
C LEU A 335 -11.32 7.13 29.92
N GLY A 336 -11.40 8.44 30.18
CA GLY A 336 -12.41 9.28 29.58
C GLY A 336 -12.11 9.39 28.10
N THR A 337 -13.05 8.96 27.27
CA THR A 337 -13.36 9.58 25.99
C THR A 337 -12.52 10.84 25.81
N ASN A 338 -11.77 10.93 24.71
CA ASN A 338 -11.24 12.21 24.24
C ASN A 338 -12.44 13.12 23.90
N GLU A 339 -13.20 13.52 24.89
CA GLU A 339 -13.97 14.74 24.81
C GLU A 339 -12.95 15.88 24.75
N VAL A 340 -12.63 16.27 23.53
CA VAL A 340 -12.07 17.59 23.29
C VAL A 340 -13.16 18.56 23.72
N SER A 341 -13.16 18.95 25.00
CA SER A 341 -13.91 20.08 25.43
C SER A 341 -13.28 21.30 24.79
N ILE A 342 -13.95 21.82 23.76
CA ILE A 342 -13.64 23.12 23.19
C ILE A 342 -14.16 24.12 24.26
N THR A 343 -13.32 24.43 25.22
CA THR A 343 -13.55 25.58 26.11
C THR A 343 -13.22 26.81 25.28
N ASN A 344 -14.22 27.57 24.89
CA ASN A 344 -13.99 28.91 24.36
C ASN A 344 -13.18 29.69 25.40
N PRO A 345 -12.01 30.25 25.03
CA PRO A 345 -11.23 31.09 25.92
C PRO A 345 -11.97 32.41 26.07
N GLY A 346 -12.85 32.44 27.02
CA GLY A 346 -13.59 33.64 27.40
C GLY A 346 -13.04 34.25 28.67
N SER A 347 -11.82 34.73 28.62
CA SER A 347 -11.19 35.79 29.43
C SER A 347 -9.67 35.59 29.43
N ASP A 348 -8.94 36.67 29.31
CA ASP A 348 -7.49 36.79 29.20
C ASP A 348 -6.67 36.23 30.39
N SER A 349 -7.34 35.71 31.42
CA SER A 349 -6.68 35.21 32.64
C SER A 349 -6.16 33.78 32.59
N GLU A 350 -6.55 32.95 31.58
CA GLU A 350 -6.10 31.56 31.50
C GLU A 350 -4.87 31.37 30.60
N ILE A 351 -4.59 32.31 29.70
CA ILE A 351 -3.42 32.28 28.84
C ILE A 351 -2.14 32.55 29.64
N ASP A 352 -2.23 33.36 30.70
CA ASP A 352 -1.08 33.65 31.55
C ASP A 352 -0.73 32.53 32.53
N LYS A 353 -1.65 31.68 32.95
CA LYS A 353 -1.38 30.52 33.80
C LYS A 353 -0.56 29.42 33.13
N GLY A 354 -0.61 29.31 31.82
CA GLY A 354 0.20 28.39 31.05
C GLY A 354 1.67 28.77 30.97
N LYS A 355 2.03 30.03 31.25
CA LYS A 355 3.42 30.51 31.25
C LYS A 355 4.14 30.22 32.57
N GLU A 356 3.44 30.17 33.68
CA GLU A 356 4.06 29.95 35.00
C GLU A 356 4.53 28.51 35.26
N VAL A 357 3.90 27.50 34.61
CA VAL A 357 4.30 26.08 34.74
C VAL A 357 5.68 25.79 34.11
N ARG A 358 6.17 26.67 33.24
CA ARG A 358 7.48 26.55 32.60
C ARG A 358 8.63 27.21 33.36
N ALA A 359 8.34 27.95 34.42
CA ALA A 359 9.32 28.79 35.10
C ALA A 359 9.82 28.19 36.42
N ASN A 360 9.49 26.93 36.77
CA ASN A 360 9.99 26.35 38.02
C ASN A 360 10.77 25.05 37.77
N PRO A 361 12.11 25.12 37.54
CA PRO A 361 12.97 23.94 37.49
C PRO A 361 13.44 23.63 38.91
N GLY A 362 12.64 22.94 39.70
CA GLY A 362 12.98 22.41 41.02
C GLY A 362 13.20 20.92 40.98
N GLY A 363 14.46 20.52 40.88
CA GLY A 363 15.06 19.34 41.50
C GLY A 363 14.55 17.96 41.10
N ALA A 364 15.24 17.30 40.16
CA ALA A 364 15.51 15.87 40.24
C ALA A 364 16.78 15.56 39.43
N GLU A 365 17.65 14.80 40.07
CA GLU A 365 18.97 14.36 39.66
C GLU A 365 18.97 13.53 38.35
N PRO A 366 20.06 13.54 37.57
CA PRO A 366 20.06 12.94 36.23
C PRO A 366 20.34 11.44 36.27
N ALA A 367 19.50 10.64 35.61
CA ALA A 367 19.77 9.26 35.25
C ALA A 367 20.55 9.19 33.91
N PRO A 368 21.36 8.13 33.69
CA PRO A 368 22.40 8.14 32.66
C PRO A 368 21.93 7.97 31.22
N ALA A 369 22.68 8.60 30.34
CA ALA A 369 22.48 8.72 28.93
C ALA A 369 22.45 7.39 28.16
N THR A 370 21.47 7.25 27.26
CA THR A 370 21.45 6.27 26.15
C THR A 370 21.69 7.00 24.84
N PRO A 371 22.38 6.40 23.85
CA PRO A 371 23.00 7.15 22.76
C PRO A 371 22.03 7.62 21.65
N ALA A 372 22.44 8.71 21.07
CA ALA A 372 21.81 9.56 20.07
C ALA A 372 21.12 8.86 18.91
N ALA A 373 19.86 9.24 18.68
CA ALA A 373 19.21 9.15 17.40
C ALA A 373 19.48 10.43 16.59
N THR A 374 19.79 10.26 15.33
CA THR A 374 20.19 11.24 14.34
C THR A 374 19.16 12.36 14.19
N GLU A 375 19.60 13.59 14.42
CA GLU A 375 18.81 14.81 14.18
C GLU A 375 18.47 14.98 12.70
N ASN A 376 17.18 14.94 12.40
CA ASN A 376 16.65 15.52 11.16
C ASN A 376 16.36 17.00 11.41
N ASN A 377 17.20 17.83 10.86
CA ASN A 377 17.20 19.28 10.91
C ASN A 377 16.07 19.86 10.03
N THR A 378 14.85 19.94 10.56
CA THR A 378 13.79 20.77 9.98
C THR A 378 13.84 22.15 10.64
N LYS A 379 14.44 23.11 9.92
CA LYS A 379 14.38 24.52 10.29
C LYS A 379 12.93 24.99 10.30
N THR A 380 12.45 25.40 11.45
CA THR A 380 11.23 26.17 11.63
C THR A 380 11.32 27.48 10.83
N PRO A 381 10.27 27.89 10.09
CA PRO A 381 10.28 29.15 9.35
C PRO A 381 10.30 30.32 10.33
N ASP A 382 11.22 31.26 10.06
CA ASP A 382 11.41 32.50 10.81
C ASP A 382 10.16 33.41 10.64
N PRO A 383 9.49 33.86 11.72
CA PRO A 383 8.29 34.69 11.61
C PRO A 383 8.51 36.05 10.92
N ASN A 384 9.78 36.49 10.78
CA ASN A 384 10.13 37.70 10.02
C ASN A 384 10.13 37.52 8.51
N ALA A 385 10.09 36.28 7.98
CA ALA A 385 10.06 36.04 6.55
C ALA A 385 8.69 36.37 5.92
N ALA A 386 7.60 36.17 6.67
CA ALA A 386 6.24 36.47 6.20
C ALA A 386 5.98 37.98 6.05
N ALA A 387 6.54 38.80 6.95
CA ALA A 387 6.41 40.27 6.89
C ALA A 387 7.18 40.88 5.72
N LYS A 388 8.32 40.30 5.31
CA LYS A 388 9.09 40.71 4.15
C LYS A 388 8.41 40.39 2.82
N GLN A 389 7.69 39.32 2.73
CA GLN A 389 6.96 38.91 1.50
C GLN A 389 5.76 39.84 1.19
N ALA A 390 5.12 40.41 2.21
CA ALA A 390 3.99 41.30 2.05
C ALA A 390 4.36 42.71 1.49
N SER A 391 5.63 43.08 1.51
CA SER A 391 6.14 44.40 1.05
C SER A 391 6.83 44.40 -0.33
N MET A 392 6.93 43.22 -0.97
CA MET A 392 7.61 43.08 -2.24
C MET A 392 6.71 43.33 -3.45
N THR A 393 7.23 43.99 -4.47
CA THR A 393 6.50 44.17 -5.72
C THR A 393 6.39 42.84 -6.50
N PRO A 394 5.35 42.65 -7.34
CA PRO A 394 5.14 41.41 -8.11
C PRO A 394 6.36 41.01 -8.97
N ALA A 395 7.16 41.99 -9.42
CA ALA A 395 8.39 41.75 -10.20
C ALA A 395 9.53 41.17 -9.34
N GLU A 396 9.63 41.60 -8.07
CA GLU A 396 10.63 41.11 -7.12
C GLU A 396 10.28 39.74 -6.62
N GLN A 397 9.00 39.46 -6.33
CA GLN A 397 8.51 38.10 -5.99
C GLN A 397 8.81 37.08 -7.09
N LYS A 398 8.62 37.47 -8.36
CA LYS A 398 8.94 36.64 -9.52
C LYS A 398 10.43 36.33 -9.63
N ARG A 399 11.29 37.32 -9.34
CA ARG A 399 12.77 37.14 -9.33
C ARG A 399 13.24 36.26 -8.19
N GLU A 400 12.68 36.42 -7.00
CA GLU A 400 12.99 35.53 -5.86
C GLU A 400 12.53 34.09 -6.08
N TYR A 401 11.33 33.93 -6.62
CA TYR A 401 10.81 32.58 -6.99
C TYR A 401 11.72 31.91 -8.03
N GLN A 402 12.17 32.64 -9.05
CA GLN A 402 13.13 32.12 -10.05
C GLN A 402 14.48 31.75 -9.44
N LYS A 403 14.99 32.54 -8.49
CA LYS A 403 16.23 32.21 -7.75
C LYS A 403 16.07 30.96 -6.91
N ALA A 404 14.97 30.83 -6.16
CA ALA A 404 14.66 29.67 -5.35
C ALA A 404 14.52 28.41 -6.21
N LEU A 405 13.83 28.49 -7.35
CA LEU A 405 13.68 27.39 -8.30
C LEU A 405 15.04 26.93 -8.86
N LYS A 406 15.90 27.86 -9.19
CA LYS A 406 17.27 27.55 -9.68
C LYS A 406 18.12 26.91 -8.60
N GLN A 407 18.07 27.40 -7.36
CA GLN A 407 18.76 26.76 -6.22
C GLN A 407 18.26 25.35 -5.96
N GLN A 408 16.96 25.11 -6.05
CA GLN A 408 16.38 23.80 -5.91
C GLN A 408 16.83 22.85 -7.03
N GLN A 409 16.85 23.30 -8.27
CA GLN A 409 17.37 22.52 -9.40
C GLN A 409 18.85 22.15 -9.24
N ASP A 410 19.68 23.09 -8.79
CA ASP A 410 21.10 22.86 -8.57
C ASP A 410 21.34 21.90 -7.39
N ALA A 411 20.54 22.00 -6.32
CA ALA A 411 20.57 21.05 -5.21
C ALA A 411 20.19 19.62 -5.65
N VAL A 412 19.15 19.46 -6.48
CA VAL A 412 18.75 18.16 -7.04
C VAL A 412 19.84 17.58 -7.93
N LYS A 413 20.46 18.39 -8.80
CA LYS A 413 21.58 17.96 -9.66
C LYS A 413 22.78 17.49 -8.81
N LYS A 414 23.10 18.23 -7.74
CA LYS A 414 24.18 17.86 -6.81
C LYS A 414 23.87 16.54 -6.11
N ALA A 415 22.66 16.39 -5.58
CA ALA A 415 22.23 15.14 -4.93
C ALA A 415 22.27 13.94 -5.88
N GLN A 416 21.88 14.10 -7.14
CA GLN A 416 21.98 13.05 -8.16
C GLN A 416 23.44 12.68 -8.48
N SER A 417 24.33 13.68 -8.57
CA SER A 417 25.76 13.42 -8.79
C SER A 417 26.41 12.66 -7.64
N ASP A 418 26.07 13.04 -6.41
CA ASP A 418 26.58 12.39 -5.19
C ASP A 418 26.05 10.95 -5.03
N ARG A 419 24.79 10.73 -5.38
CA ARG A 419 24.21 9.37 -5.44
C ARG A 419 24.94 8.50 -6.47
N LYS A 420 25.19 9.04 -7.67
CA LYS A 420 25.90 8.31 -8.72
C LYS A 420 27.34 7.95 -8.33
N LYS A 421 28.04 8.86 -7.62
CA LYS A 421 29.36 8.58 -7.05
C LYS A 421 29.34 7.48 -6.00
N LYS A 422 28.35 7.49 -5.09
CA LYS A 422 28.16 6.43 -4.09
C LYS A 422 27.87 5.07 -4.72
N GLU A 423 27.02 5.02 -5.75
CA GLU A 423 26.72 3.78 -6.48
C GLU A 423 27.96 3.22 -7.19
N GLN A 424 28.80 4.09 -7.78
CA GLN A 424 30.07 3.68 -8.37
C GLN A 424 31.06 3.14 -7.34
N GLN A 425 31.18 3.78 -6.18
CA GLN A 425 32.03 3.30 -5.08
C GLN A 425 31.55 1.94 -4.55
N GLN A 426 30.24 1.74 -4.37
CA GLN A 426 29.68 0.47 -3.95
C GLN A 426 29.92 -0.63 -5.00
N ALA A 427 29.77 -0.32 -6.28
CA ALA A 427 30.04 -1.27 -7.36
C ALA A 427 31.53 -1.69 -7.43
N LEU A 428 32.46 -0.78 -7.14
CA LEU A 428 33.88 -1.08 -7.05
C LEU A 428 34.20 -1.96 -5.83
N ALA A 429 33.62 -1.65 -4.66
CA ALA A 429 33.78 -2.45 -3.44
C ALA A 429 33.27 -3.90 -3.62
N VAL A 430 32.11 -4.07 -4.28
CA VAL A 430 31.55 -5.39 -4.59
C VAL A 430 32.45 -6.18 -5.57
N LYS A 431 33.04 -5.50 -6.57
CA LYS A 431 34.00 -6.13 -7.48
C LYS A 431 35.27 -6.60 -6.76
N GLU A 432 35.75 -5.79 -5.82
CA GLU A 432 36.94 -6.12 -5.02
C GLU A 432 36.69 -7.30 -4.06
N GLN A 433 35.52 -7.33 -3.42
CA GLN A 433 35.10 -8.48 -2.59
C GLN A 433 34.98 -9.77 -3.42
N LYS A 434 34.39 -9.70 -4.62
CA LYS A 434 34.32 -10.86 -5.53
C LYS A 434 35.69 -11.33 -5.99
N LYS A 435 36.67 -10.43 -6.15
CA LYS A 435 38.06 -10.80 -6.51
C LYS A 435 38.74 -11.48 -5.36
N LYS A 436 38.58 -11.00 -4.12
CA LYS A 436 39.11 -11.60 -2.89
C LYS A 436 38.48 -12.97 -2.60
N SER A 437 37.18 -13.14 -2.82
CA SER A 437 36.53 -14.46 -2.66
C SER A 437 36.96 -15.49 -3.68
N LYS A 438 37.19 -15.09 -4.94
CA LYS A 438 37.75 -16.01 -5.98
C LYS A 438 39.20 -16.43 -5.66
N ALA A 439 40.02 -15.48 -5.21
CA ALA A 439 41.40 -15.80 -4.83
C ALA A 439 41.47 -16.80 -3.65
N LYS A 440 40.61 -16.64 -2.64
CA LYS A 440 40.49 -17.60 -1.53
C LYS A 440 40.01 -18.99 -1.98
N GLN A 441 39.08 -19.05 -2.94
CA GLN A 441 38.63 -20.34 -3.48
C GLN A 441 39.71 -21.06 -4.33
N GLU A 442 40.56 -20.31 -5.01
CA GLU A 442 41.68 -20.86 -5.75
C GLU A 442 42.81 -21.36 -4.81
N GLU A 443 43.05 -20.67 -3.72
CA GLU A 443 43.98 -21.03 -2.67
C GLU A 443 43.55 -22.33 -1.97
N GLN A 444 42.29 -22.46 -1.60
CA GLN A 444 41.73 -23.70 -1.03
C GLN A 444 41.78 -24.89 -1.99
N LYS A 445 41.56 -24.67 -3.29
CA LYS A 445 41.71 -25.73 -4.30
C LYS A 445 43.14 -26.15 -4.55
N GLN A 446 44.12 -25.30 -4.23
CA GLN A 446 45.54 -25.67 -4.31
C GLN A 446 46.01 -26.45 -3.08
N GLU A 447 45.48 -26.10 -1.88
CA GLU A 447 45.73 -26.87 -0.66
C GLU A 447 45.13 -28.28 -0.70
N GLU A 448 43.96 -28.46 -1.29
CA GLU A 448 43.28 -29.76 -1.47
C GLU A 448 43.99 -30.70 -2.47
N LYS A 449 44.88 -30.14 -3.33
CA LYS A 449 45.68 -30.90 -4.29
C LYS A 449 47.06 -31.32 -3.78
N GLN A 450 47.47 -30.93 -2.58
CA GLN A 450 48.72 -31.45 -2.00
C GLN A 450 48.46 -32.85 -1.44
N PRO A 451 49.28 -33.85 -1.81
CA PRO A 451 49.13 -35.23 -1.32
C PRO A 451 49.40 -35.25 0.18
N GLN A 452 48.47 -35.81 0.94
CA GLN A 452 48.62 -36.00 2.37
C GLN A 452 49.86 -36.89 2.64
N PRO A 453 50.70 -36.58 3.64
CA PRO A 453 51.79 -37.45 4.06
C PRO A 453 51.22 -38.78 4.62
N PRO A 454 51.88 -39.91 4.39
CA PRO A 454 51.40 -41.23 4.83
C PRO A 454 51.29 -41.28 6.39
N PRO A 455 50.27 -41.97 6.94
CA PRO A 455 50.08 -42.07 8.38
C PRO A 455 51.26 -42.84 9.03
N ALA A 456 51.75 -42.35 10.17
CA ALA A 456 52.80 -42.95 10.96
C ALA A 456 52.40 -44.37 11.47
N PRO A 457 53.34 -45.35 11.53
CA PRO A 457 52.99 -46.70 11.95
C PRO A 457 52.60 -46.71 13.44
N THR A 458 51.44 -47.22 13.75
CA THR A 458 50.96 -47.51 15.11
C THR A 458 51.79 -48.64 15.71
N GLY A 459 52.51 -48.31 16.77
CA GLY A 459 53.28 -49.26 17.55
C GLY A 459 52.41 -50.33 18.20
N GLY A 460 52.87 -51.57 18.07
CA GLY A 460 52.19 -52.74 18.59
C GLY A 460 52.03 -52.72 20.14
N GLN A 461 50.86 -53.09 20.59
CA GLN A 461 50.64 -53.51 21.97
C GLN A 461 50.82 -55.02 22.06
N ALA A 462 51.69 -55.42 22.95
CA ALA A 462 51.93 -56.81 23.36
C ALA A 462 50.74 -57.44 24.08
N PRO A 463 50.57 -58.77 24.00
CA PRO A 463 49.46 -59.43 24.67
C PRO A 463 49.77 -59.71 26.12
N THR A 464 48.87 -59.30 27.03
CA THR A 464 48.90 -59.74 28.40
C THR A 464 48.01 -60.98 28.59
N SER A 465 48.65 -62.07 29.05
CA SER A 465 48.05 -63.31 29.45
C SER A 465 47.11 -63.22 30.66
N PRO A 466 46.19 -64.21 30.82
CA PRO A 466 45.12 -64.22 31.83
C PRO A 466 45.64 -64.72 33.20
N ALA A 467 45.21 -64.12 34.28
CA ALA A 467 45.33 -64.65 35.64
C ALA A 467 43.93 -64.99 36.20
N LYS A 468 43.87 -66.24 36.65
CA LYS A 468 42.84 -66.90 37.41
C LYS A 468 42.41 -66.10 38.69
N GLN A 469 41.19 -65.95 38.95
CA GLN A 469 40.34 -66.64 39.98
C GLN A 469 38.99 -66.00 39.93
#